data_ac511e7c7afa2caffe657417aa87cf02
#
_entry.id   ac511e7c7afa2caffe657417aa87cf02
#
_cell.length_a   1.000
_cell.length_b   1.000
_cell.length_c   1.000
_cell.angle_alpha   90.00
_cell.angle_beta   90.00
_cell.angle_gamma   90.00
#
_symmetry.space_group_name_H-M   'P 1'
#
loop_
_entity.id
_entity.type
_entity.pdbx_description
1 polymer ?
#
loop_
_entity_poly.entity_id
_entity_poly.type
_entity_poly.pdbx_seq_one_letter_code
_entity_poly.pdbx_strand_id
1 'polypeptide(L)' 'MRPHRFRDVIRIGPVQVGTHNDRRGREKHTAACTAPRCGFSADYPDRSAAELAARTHRCT' A
#
# COMPACT_ATOMS: atom_id res chain seq x y z
N MET A 1 -9.27 -1.37 20.94
CA MET A 1 -8.30 -1.67 19.88
C MET A 1 -8.29 -0.56 18.86
N ARG A 2 -7.13 -0.09 18.53
CA ARG A 2 -7.01 0.99 17.55
C ARG A 2 -6.81 0.43 16.15
N PRO A 3 -7.47 0.97 15.17
CA PRO A 3 -7.23 0.55 13.79
C PRO A 3 -5.82 0.95 13.35
N HIS A 4 -5.30 0.21 12.40
CA HIS A 4 -4.04 0.59 11.79
C HIS A 4 -4.20 1.92 11.09
N ARG A 5 -3.25 2.81 11.32
CA ARG A 5 -3.23 4.08 10.62
C ARG A 5 -2.08 4.08 9.64
N PHE A 6 -2.40 4.41 8.42
CA PHE A 6 -1.39 4.60 7.40
C PHE A 6 -0.85 6.02 7.49
N ARG A 7 0.46 6.14 7.33
CA ARG A 7 1.17 7.42 7.29
C ARG A 7 1.72 7.63 5.90
N ASP A 8 1.98 8.87 5.55
CA ASP A 8 2.62 9.22 4.29
C ASP A 8 1.91 8.57 3.09
N VAL A 9 0.59 8.63 3.11
CA VAL A 9 -0.20 8.02 2.04
C VAL A 9 -0.06 8.86 0.78
N ILE A 10 0.32 8.19 -0.32
CA ILE A 10 0.39 8.82 -1.63
C ILE A 10 -0.46 8.01 -2.59
N ARG A 11 -0.81 8.61 -3.70
CA ARG A 11 -1.59 7.94 -4.73
C ARG A 11 -0.81 7.92 -6.04
N ILE A 12 -0.70 6.74 -6.63
CA ILE A 12 -0.06 6.55 -7.93
C ILE A 12 -1.10 5.89 -8.82
N GLY A 13 -1.75 6.69 -9.70
CA GLY A 13 -2.87 6.20 -10.48
C GLY A 13 -4.01 5.78 -9.55
N PRO A 14 -4.59 4.60 -9.74
CA PRO A 14 -5.64 4.11 -8.85
C PRO A 14 -5.12 3.47 -7.56
N VAL A 15 -3.81 3.40 -7.38
CA VAL A 15 -3.21 2.69 -6.24
C VAL A 15 -2.79 3.68 -5.17
N GLN A 16 -3.12 3.37 -3.92
CA GLN A 16 -2.63 4.13 -2.77
C GLN A 16 -1.51 3.36 -2.10
N VAL A 17 -0.47 4.09 -1.71
CA VAL A 17 0.66 3.53 -0.98
C VAL A 17 0.73 4.23 0.37
N GLY A 18 0.72 3.47 1.44
CA GLY A 18 0.81 4.02 2.79
C GLY A 18 1.76 3.22 3.65
N THR A 19 2.25 3.84 4.71
CA THR A 19 3.17 3.23 5.65
C THR A 19 2.45 2.93 6.95
N HIS A 20 2.70 1.76 7.51
CA HIS A 20 2.15 1.38 8.80
C HIS A 20 3.12 0.46 9.53
N ASN A 21 2.91 0.29 10.83
CA ASN A 21 3.71 -0.63 11.61
C ASN A 21 2.92 -1.93 11.81
N ASP A 22 3.62 -3.05 11.69
CA ASP A 22 2.99 -4.34 11.94
C ASP A 22 2.95 -4.65 13.44
N ARG A 23 2.51 -5.85 13.81
CA ARG A 23 2.42 -6.24 15.21
C ARG A 23 3.75 -6.23 15.93
N ARG A 24 4.82 -6.42 15.21
CA ARG A 24 6.17 -6.45 15.78
C ARG A 24 6.81 -5.08 15.80
N GLY A 25 6.08 -4.05 15.37
CA GLY A 25 6.62 -2.71 15.31
C GLY A 25 7.48 -2.44 14.10
N ARG A 26 7.52 -3.35 13.14
CA ARG A 26 8.28 -3.14 11.91
C ARG A 26 7.48 -2.31 10.94
N GLU A 27 8.15 -1.41 10.27
CA GLU A 27 7.53 -0.57 9.28
C GLU A 27 7.24 -1.36 8.00
N LYS A 28 6.01 -1.28 7.55
CA LYS A 28 5.55 -1.91 6.32
C LYS A 28 4.90 -0.88 5.43
N HIS A 29 4.94 -1.13 4.16
CA HIS A 29 4.34 -0.24 3.16
C HIS A 29 3.32 -1.05 2.37
N THR A 30 2.09 -0.56 2.32
CA THR A 30 1.01 -1.25 1.64
C THR A 30 0.64 -0.52 0.37
N ALA A 31 0.56 -1.24 -0.72
CA ALA A 31 0.02 -0.73 -1.98
C ALA A 31 -1.34 -1.38 -2.20
N ALA A 32 -2.38 -0.58 -2.34
CA ALA A 32 -3.73 -1.09 -2.51
C ALA A 32 -4.45 -0.31 -3.62
N CYS A 33 -5.04 -1.04 -4.56
CA CYS A 33 -5.78 -0.42 -5.65
C CYS A 33 -7.15 0.00 -5.16
N THR A 34 -7.55 1.23 -5.52
CA THR A 34 -8.85 1.76 -5.12
C THR A 34 -9.92 1.56 -6.18
N ALA A 35 -9.57 0.98 -7.32
CA ALA A 35 -10.56 0.74 -8.38
C ALA A 35 -11.59 -0.30 -7.91
N PRO A 36 -12.89 -0.09 -8.23
CA PRO A 36 -13.96 -0.94 -7.65
C PRO A 36 -13.83 -2.36 -8.05
N ARG A 37 -13.38 -2.92 -8.88
CA ARG A 37 -13.33 -4.35 -9.19
C ARG A 37 -11.93 -4.92 -9.12
N CYS A 38 -11.01 -4.14 -8.58
CA CYS A 38 -9.63 -4.56 -8.48
C CYS A 38 -9.32 -4.82 -7.01
N GLY A 39 -9.05 -6.05 -6.66
CA GLY A 39 -8.75 -6.42 -5.28
C GLY A 39 -7.27 -6.39 -4.95
N PHE A 40 -6.47 -5.69 -5.72
CA PHE A 40 -5.04 -5.68 -5.49
C PHE A 40 -4.70 -5.02 -4.16
N SER A 41 -3.94 -5.72 -3.34
CA SER A 41 -3.42 -5.20 -2.08
C SER A 41 -2.24 -6.05 -1.68
N ALA A 42 -1.13 -5.42 -1.32
CA ALA A 42 0.06 -6.16 -0.91
C ALA A 42 0.92 -5.30 -0.01
N ASP A 43 1.61 -5.96 0.91
CA ASP A 43 2.53 -5.31 1.83
C ASP A 43 3.96 -5.52 1.36
N TYR A 44 4.78 -4.51 1.55
CA TYR A 44 6.18 -4.55 1.14
C TYR A 44 7.06 -4.05 2.28
N PRO A 45 8.27 -4.60 2.42
CA PRO A 45 9.19 -4.11 3.45
C PRO A 45 9.82 -2.77 3.10
N ASP A 46 9.86 -2.39 1.83
CA ASP A 46 10.46 -1.15 1.38
C ASP A 46 9.44 -0.28 0.67
N ARG A 47 9.52 1.03 0.91
CA ARG A 47 8.63 1.96 0.24
C ARG A 47 8.85 1.96 -1.27
N SER A 48 10.09 1.88 -1.71
CA SER A 48 10.35 1.85 -3.15
C SER A 48 9.74 0.63 -3.82
N ALA A 49 9.71 -0.52 -3.15
CA ALA A 49 9.04 -1.70 -3.69
C ALA A 49 7.54 -1.49 -3.81
N ALA A 50 6.92 -0.87 -2.81
CA ALA A 50 5.48 -0.58 -2.85
C ALA A 50 5.17 0.42 -3.96
N GLU A 51 6.00 1.45 -4.12
CA GLU A 51 5.80 2.43 -5.19
C GLU A 51 5.98 1.81 -6.56
N LEU A 52 6.96 0.96 -6.72
CA LEU A 52 7.15 0.26 -7.99
C LEU A 52 5.94 -0.62 -8.32
N ALA A 53 5.44 -1.34 -7.33
CA ALA A 53 4.25 -2.17 -7.53
C ALA A 53 3.06 -1.30 -7.94
N ALA A 54 2.91 -0.12 -7.32
CA ALA A 54 1.83 0.79 -7.67
C ALA A 54 1.97 1.31 -9.11
N ARG A 55 3.19 1.63 -9.53
CA ARG A 55 3.43 2.15 -10.87
C ARG A 55 3.21 1.10 -11.95
N THR A 56 3.51 -0.15 -11.65
CA THR A 56 3.40 -1.23 -12.63
C THR A 56 2.07 -1.95 -12.55
N HIS A 57 1.27 -1.67 -11.53
CA HIS A 57 -0.02 -2.34 -11.37
C HIS A 57 -0.98 -1.94 -12.48
N ARG A 58 -1.68 -2.92 -13.02
CA ARG A 58 -2.74 -2.70 -13.98
C ARG A 58 -3.97 -3.47 -13.55
N CYS A 59 -5.08 -2.78 -13.49
CA CYS A 59 -6.37 -3.43 -13.25
C CYS A 59 -6.83 -4.12 -14.54
N THR A 60 -7.25 -5.33 -14.40
CA THR A 60 -7.79 -6.07 -15.55
C THR A 60 -9.28 -6.29 -15.40
#